data_44f4178964c5bb67b517b056a305fd48
#
_entry.id   44f4178964c5bb67b517b056a305fd48
#
_cell.length_a   1.000
_cell.length_b   1.000
_cell.length_c   1.000
_cell.angle_alpha   90.00
_cell.angle_beta   90.00
_cell.angle_gamma   90.00
#
_symmetry.space_group_name_H-M   'P 1'
#
loop_
_entity.id
_entity.type
_entity.pdbx_description
1 polymer ?
#
loop_
_entity_poly.entity_id
_entity_poly.type
_entity_poly.pdbx_seq_one_letter_code
_entity_poly.pdbx_strand_id
1 'polypeptide(L)'
;MDKLWSENNKEIQKLLTKEATFKEAIQKLLAFREEMFEQITQIVSGYPDEAFAKMPFAGADGYHSKTLAYSIWHIFRIEDIVAHEMIAGDSQIFFTHDFHNRIGAPIITTGNELQGNEIAEFSEKLNIKELYLYVKAVKESTDQILGDLTYKDLKQKFGGDVKEKLIRSKCVSENENAFWLIDYWCGKDIKGLIQMPFSRHWIMHIEAMRRIKNKLCKIARKGVDPVAYCGFSCNHCFLSEWCGSCRTKYNVCSFATCAEDRICPNVKCCKEKDLDGCYECNELENCNKGFYIPSNDGANAAKAQALYIRKYGKKEFLKVHDRLHEKYDFQKTQEVLGQDYKEGLRILEET
;
A
#
# COMPACT_ATOMS: atom_id res chain seq x y z
N MET A 1 3.42 -9.42 -12.44
CA MET A 1 3.81 -7.99 -12.61
C MET A 1 2.64 -7.25 -13.24
N ASP A 2 2.26 -6.12 -12.66
CA ASP A 2 1.22 -5.25 -13.21
C ASP A 2 1.56 -4.91 -14.65
N LYS A 3 0.66 -5.26 -15.60
CA LYS A 3 0.94 -5.15 -17.02
C LYS A 3 1.15 -3.69 -17.41
N LEU A 4 0.31 -2.79 -16.91
CA LEU A 4 0.39 -1.35 -17.21
C LEU A 4 1.70 -0.76 -16.69
N TRP A 5 2.09 -1.06 -15.47
CA TRP A 5 3.36 -0.59 -14.89
C TRP A 5 4.57 -1.14 -15.64
N SER A 6 4.51 -2.40 -16.10
CA SER A 6 5.55 -2.99 -16.92
C SER A 6 5.68 -2.30 -18.28
N GLU A 7 4.56 -1.94 -18.91
CA GLU A 7 4.52 -1.21 -20.18
C GLU A 7 5.03 0.23 -20.00
N ASN A 8 4.59 0.95 -18.98
CA ASN A 8 5.10 2.29 -18.64
C ASN A 8 6.62 2.28 -18.45
N ASN A 9 7.14 1.32 -17.69
CA ASN A 9 8.58 1.22 -17.47
C ASN A 9 9.36 0.96 -18.78
N LYS A 10 8.85 0.10 -19.68
CA LYS A 10 9.45 -0.15 -20.98
C LYS A 10 9.44 1.10 -21.87
N GLU A 11 8.36 1.86 -21.86
CA GLU A 11 8.24 3.09 -22.62
C GLU A 11 9.23 4.14 -22.14
N ILE A 12 9.34 4.36 -20.81
CA ILE A 12 10.33 5.25 -20.21
C ILE A 12 11.75 4.86 -20.68
N GLN A 13 12.09 3.58 -20.60
CA GLN A 13 13.39 3.09 -21.03
C GLN A 13 13.66 3.36 -22.52
N LYS A 14 12.63 3.24 -23.38
CA LYS A 14 12.72 3.57 -24.81
C LYS A 14 12.94 5.07 -25.02
N LEU A 15 12.21 5.94 -24.32
CA LEU A 15 12.34 7.39 -24.42
C LEU A 15 13.73 7.87 -23.97
N LEU A 16 14.32 7.26 -22.95
CA LEU A 16 15.68 7.55 -22.47
C LEU A 16 16.81 7.23 -23.48
N THR A 17 16.51 6.59 -24.62
CA THR A 17 17.53 6.26 -25.61
C THR A 17 17.92 7.42 -26.50
N LYS A 18 17.14 8.49 -26.59
CA LYS A 18 17.30 9.61 -27.51
C LYS A 18 17.27 10.94 -26.75
N GLU A 19 18.17 11.86 -27.11
CA GLU A 19 18.23 13.20 -26.52
C GLU A 19 16.93 13.98 -26.73
N ALA A 20 16.33 13.89 -27.94
CA ALA A 20 15.10 14.58 -28.28
C ALA A 20 13.89 14.19 -27.39
N THR A 21 13.89 12.98 -26.84
CA THR A 21 12.79 12.48 -25.97
C THR A 21 13.17 12.39 -24.49
N PHE A 22 14.37 12.84 -24.12
CA PHE A 22 14.89 12.73 -22.76
C PHE A 22 14.03 13.46 -21.72
N LYS A 23 13.65 14.72 -22.00
CA LYS A 23 12.81 15.50 -21.08
C LYS A 23 11.45 14.84 -20.85
N GLU A 24 10.83 14.33 -21.90
CA GLU A 24 9.56 13.57 -21.81
C GLU A 24 9.75 12.32 -20.95
N ALA A 25 10.87 11.59 -21.16
CA ALA A 25 11.19 10.40 -20.37
C ALA A 25 11.30 10.68 -18.88
N ILE A 26 11.99 11.78 -18.50
CA ILE A 26 12.13 12.17 -17.08
C ILE A 26 10.77 12.59 -16.49
N GLN A 27 9.98 13.39 -17.19
CA GLN A 27 8.63 13.76 -16.73
C GLN A 27 7.75 12.54 -16.52
N LYS A 28 7.77 11.59 -17.48
CA LYS A 28 7.01 10.35 -17.38
C LYS A 28 7.51 9.45 -16.23
N LEU A 29 8.82 9.40 -16.00
CA LEU A 29 9.41 8.68 -14.88
C LEU A 29 8.95 9.24 -13.54
N LEU A 30 9.01 10.56 -13.35
CA LEU A 30 8.59 11.23 -12.11
C LEU A 30 7.10 11.03 -11.84
N ALA A 31 6.25 11.17 -12.85
CA ALA A 31 4.81 10.88 -12.73
C ALA A 31 4.54 9.40 -12.37
N PHE A 32 5.28 8.48 -12.98
CA PHE A 32 5.16 7.06 -12.67
C PHE A 32 5.64 6.71 -11.26
N ARG A 33 6.71 7.36 -10.78
CA ARG A 33 7.19 7.22 -9.40
C ARG A 33 6.17 7.76 -8.40
N GLU A 34 5.48 8.87 -8.71
CA GLU A 34 4.38 9.39 -7.87
C GLU A 34 3.23 8.38 -7.76
N GLU A 35 2.77 7.80 -8.88
CA GLU A 35 1.74 6.75 -8.89
C GLU A 35 2.13 5.54 -8.02
N MET A 36 3.37 5.08 -8.14
CA MET A 36 3.89 3.99 -7.31
C MET A 36 3.97 4.37 -5.84
N PHE A 37 4.37 5.60 -5.53
CA PHE A 37 4.48 6.11 -4.18
C PHE A 37 3.13 6.23 -3.48
N GLU A 38 2.08 6.62 -4.19
CA GLU A 38 0.72 6.61 -3.68
C GLU A 38 0.30 5.21 -3.19
N GLN A 39 0.72 4.15 -3.87
CA GLN A 39 0.45 2.78 -3.42
C GLN A 39 1.16 2.45 -2.10
N ILE A 40 2.40 2.91 -1.93
CA ILE A 40 3.14 2.75 -0.66
C ILE A 40 2.43 3.53 0.44
N THR A 41 2.03 4.77 0.17
CA THR A 41 1.27 5.62 1.11
C THR A 41 -0.02 4.95 1.56
N GLN A 42 -0.79 4.37 0.64
CA GLN A 42 -2.02 3.63 0.93
C GLN A 42 -1.75 2.39 1.80
N ILE A 43 -0.62 1.70 1.60
CA ILE A 43 -0.23 0.57 2.45
C ILE A 43 0.11 1.09 3.85
N VAL A 44 1.00 2.06 3.99
CA VAL A 44 1.45 2.57 5.30
C VAL A 44 0.29 3.18 6.07
N SER A 45 -0.58 3.90 5.40
CA SER A 45 -1.68 4.61 6.06
C SER A 45 -2.88 3.74 6.41
N GLY A 46 -2.99 2.53 5.89
CA GLY A 46 -4.19 1.71 5.99
C GLY A 46 -4.14 0.55 6.99
N TYR A 47 -2.98 0.27 7.61
CA TYR A 47 -2.81 -0.92 8.44
C TYR A 47 -2.24 -0.59 9.83
N PRO A 48 -2.56 -1.43 10.85
CA PRO A 48 -1.97 -1.29 12.16
C PRO A 48 -0.47 -1.64 12.15
N ASP A 49 0.32 -0.99 13.03
CA ASP A 49 1.78 -1.12 13.05
C ASP A 49 2.24 -2.58 13.16
N GLU A 50 1.54 -3.40 13.95
CA GLU A 50 1.86 -4.83 14.08
C GLU A 50 1.74 -5.63 12.76
N ALA A 51 1.02 -5.12 11.76
CA ALA A 51 0.93 -5.76 10.45
C ALA A 51 2.23 -5.67 9.67
N PHE A 52 3.04 -4.65 9.95
CA PHE A 52 4.24 -4.36 9.18
C PHE A 52 5.37 -5.36 9.40
N ALA A 53 5.38 -6.05 10.54
CA ALA A 53 6.35 -7.11 10.85
C ALA A 53 5.84 -8.53 10.53
N LYS A 54 4.59 -8.69 10.09
CA LYS A 54 4.03 -10.02 9.77
C LYS A 54 4.56 -10.54 8.44
N MET A 55 4.88 -11.84 8.41
CA MET A 55 5.39 -12.57 7.25
C MET A 55 4.42 -13.71 6.86
N PRO A 56 3.30 -13.41 6.17
CA PRO A 56 2.25 -14.40 5.89
C PRO A 56 2.63 -15.46 4.85
N PHE A 57 3.77 -15.30 4.19
CA PHE A 57 4.35 -16.22 3.21
C PHE A 57 5.74 -16.69 3.64
N ALA A 58 5.93 -16.97 4.92
CA ALA A 58 7.19 -17.54 5.43
C ALA A 58 7.54 -18.82 4.64
N GLY A 59 8.75 -18.90 4.11
CA GLY A 59 9.21 -20.02 3.28
C GLY A 59 8.84 -19.93 1.80
N ALA A 60 8.17 -18.88 1.33
CA ALA A 60 8.02 -18.62 -0.11
C ALA A 60 9.33 -18.11 -0.72
N ASP A 61 9.55 -18.39 -2.00
CA ASP A 61 10.70 -17.87 -2.72
C ASP A 61 10.57 -16.37 -3.05
N GLY A 62 11.68 -15.67 -3.12
CA GLY A 62 11.81 -14.31 -3.63
C GLY A 62 11.17 -13.23 -2.76
N TYR A 63 10.51 -12.26 -3.40
CA TYR A 63 10.01 -11.05 -2.76
C TYR A 63 8.83 -11.26 -1.80
N HIS A 64 8.17 -12.42 -1.84
CA HIS A 64 6.97 -12.67 -1.05
C HIS A 64 7.27 -13.12 0.38
N SER A 65 8.43 -13.73 0.62
CA SER A 65 8.90 -14.12 1.96
C SER A 65 9.50 -12.94 2.72
N LYS A 66 8.83 -11.81 2.69
CA LYS A 66 9.24 -10.55 3.33
C LYS A 66 8.09 -9.99 4.16
N THR A 67 8.40 -8.95 4.93
CA THR A 67 7.41 -8.13 5.63
C THR A 67 7.13 -6.85 4.85
N LEU A 68 6.08 -6.11 5.22
CA LEU A 68 5.83 -4.78 4.65
C LEU A 68 6.94 -3.80 5.04
N ALA A 69 7.34 -3.77 6.32
CA ALA A 69 8.37 -2.86 6.81
C ALA A 69 9.73 -3.11 6.16
N TYR A 70 10.16 -4.37 6.07
CA TYR A 70 11.39 -4.72 5.37
C TYR A 70 11.36 -4.28 3.90
N SER A 71 10.26 -4.54 3.19
CA SER A 71 10.18 -4.19 1.76
C SER A 71 10.28 -2.67 1.54
N ILE A 72 9.64 -1.89 2.40
CA ILE A 72 9.73 -0.42 2.38
C ILE A 72 11.17 0.03 2.71
N TRP A 73 11.74 -0.48 3.79
CA TRP A 73 13.14 -0.21 4.16
C TRP A 73 14.09 -0.50 3.00
N HIS A 74 14.03 -1.71 2.46
CA HIS A 74 14.93 -2.19 1.44
C HIS A 74 14.90 -1.34 0.16
N ILE A 75 13.71 -0.98 -0.32
CA ILE A 75 13.55 -0.10 -1.50
C ILE A 75 14.30 1.22 -1.27
N PHE A 76 14.01 1.89 -0.17
CA PHE A 76 14.47 3.26 0.04
C PHE A 76 15.89 3.36 0.59
N ARG A 77 16.39 2.32 1.30
CA ARG A 77 17.82 2.27 1.62
C ARG A 77 18.69 2.12 0.37
N ILE A 78 18.29 1.25 -0.55
CA ILE A 78 18.98 1.11 -1.85
C ILE A 78 18.91 2.43 -2.63
N GLU A 79 17.75 3.04 -2.68
CA GLU A 79 17.54 4.29 -3.41
C GLU A 79 18.40 5.42 -2.85
N ASP A 80 18.38 5.63 -1.54
CA ASP A 80 19.15 6.67 -0.85
C ASP A 80 20.66 6.52 -1.11
N ILE A 81 21.19 5.28 -0.98
CA ILE A 81 22.59 4.99 -1.26
C ILE A 81 22.96 5.32 -2.71
N VAL A 82 22.17 4.84 -3.67
CA VAL A 82 22.49 5.00 -5.09
C VAL A 82 22.28 6.44 -5.57
N ALA A 83 21.21 7.10 -5.13
CA ALA A 83 20.94 8.48 -5.51
C ALA A 83 22.00 9.45 -4.98
N HIS A 84 22.33 9.32 -3.69
CA HIS A 84 23.23 10.26 -3.03
C HIS A 84 24.70 9.89 -3.17
N GLU A 85 25.10 8.67 -2.81
CA GLU A 85 26.53 8.34 -2.82
C GLU A 85 27.11 8.13 -4.22
N MET A 86 26.27 7.70 -5.18
CA MET A 86 26.74 7.41 -6.54
C MET A 86 26.44 8.55 -7.53
N ILE A 87 25.19 9.02 -7.61
CA ILE A 87 24.77 9.98 -8.64
C ILE A 87 25.08 11.42 -8.22
N ALA A 88 24.55 11.85 -7.08
CA ALA A 88 24.75 13.22 -6.57
C ALA A 88 26.18 13.43 -5.99
N GLY A 89 26.80 12.37 -5.49
CA GLY A 89 28.13 12.44 -4.86
C GLY A 89 28.14 13.04 -3.45
N ASP A 90 26.98 13.17 -2.83
CA ASP A 90 26.76 13.77 -1.51
C ASP A 90 26.45 12.75 -0.41
N SER A 91 25.86 13.18 0.70
CA SER A 91 25.55 12.34 1.86
C SER A 91 24.09 11.87 1.84
N GLN A 92 23.88 10.63 2.23
CA GLN A 92 22.55 10.00 2.31
C GLN A 92 21.61 10.77 3.25
N ILE A 93 20.34 10.86 2.86
CA ILE A 93 19.22 11.41 3.67
C ILE A 93 19.10 10.68 5.00
N PHE A 94 19.39 9.39 5.02
CA PHE A 94 19.38 8.54 6.22
C PHE A 94 20.22 9.11 7.36
N PHE A 95 21.37 9.67 7.06
CA PHE A 95 22.27 10.25 8.05
C PHE A 95 22.07 11.74 8.23
N THR A 96 21.88 12.51 7.15
CA THR A 96 21.78 13.98 7.22
C THR A 96 20.54 14.46 7.96
N HIS A 97 19.46 13.64 7.98
CA HIS A 97 18.20 13.94 8.68
C HIS A 97 18.00 13.10 9.93
N ASP A 98 19.04 12.47 10.44
CA ASP A 98 19.04 11.65 11.66
C ASP A 98 18.05 10.46 11.64
N PHE A 99 17.64 10.00 10.45
CA PHE A 99 16.71 8.88 10.35
C PHE A 99 17.27 7.57 10.88
N HIS A 100 18.61 7.41 10.88
CA HIS A 100 19.26 6.23 11.45
C HIS A 100 18.94 6.04 12.95
N ASN A 101 18.77 7.11 13.71
CA ASN A 101 18.34 7.05 15.12
C ASN A 101 16.80 7.01 15.23
N ARG A 102 16.10 7.85 14.46
CA ARG A 102 14.66 8.05 14.56
C ARG A 102 13.84 6.81 14.20
N ILE A 103 14.30 6.05 13.20
CA ILE A 103 13.64 4.80 12.79
C ILE A 103 13.89 3.66 13.81
N GLY A 104 15.00 3.73 14.56
CA GLY A 104 15.39 2.67 15.49
C GLY A 104 15.87 1.41 14.77
N ALA A 105 16.35 1.53 13.53
CA ALA A 105 16.83 0.39 12.75
C ALA A 105 18.12 -0.18 13.34
N PRO A 106 18.20 -1.50 13.57
CA PRO A 106 19.41 -2.14 14.12
C PRO A 106 20.55 -2.28 13.11
N ILE A 107 20.29 -1.97 11.84
CA ILE A 107 21.25 -2.01 10.74
C ILE A 107 21.18 -0.71 9.95
N ILE A 108 22.28 -0.37 9.27
CA ILE A 108 22.35 0.77 8.34
C ILE A 108 22.40 0.32 6.87
N THR A 109 22.40 -0.98 6.65
CA THR A 109 22.55 -1.63 5.35
C THR A 109 21.22 -1.71 4.59
N THR A 110 21.28 -2.27 3.39
CA THR A 110 20.08 -2.53 2.55
C THR A 110 19.20 -3.65 3.08
N GLY A 111 19.68 -4.44 4.05
CA GLY A 111 18.96 -5.60 4.60
C GLY A 111 19.03 -6.86 3.74
N ASN A 112 19.82 -6.89 2.65
CA ASN A 112 19.94 -8.09 1.80
C ASN A 112 20.52 -9.29 2.53
N GLU A 113 21.28 -9.06 3.59
CA GLU A 113 21.87 -10.09 4.46
C GLU A 113 20.83 -10.80 5.32
N LEU A 114 19.69 -10.19 5.59
CA LEU A 114 18.67 -10.73 6.47
C LEU A 114 17.86 -11.86 5.81
N GLN A 115 17.69 -12.97 6.52
CA GLN A 115 17.01 -14.16 6.03
C GLN A 115 15.96 -14.68 7.03
N GLY A 116 14.93 -15.32 6.50
CA GLY A 116 13.93 -16.00 7.32
C GLY A 116 13.34 -15.10 8.41
N ASN A 117 13.40 -15.56 9.64
CA ASN A 117 12.85 -14.86 10.81
C ASN A 117 13.57 -13.54 11.15
N GLU A 118 14.85 -13.39 10.78
CA GLU A 118 15.59 -12.15 11.01
C GLU A 118 14.89 -10.94 10.38
N ILE A 119 14.18 -11.15 9.26
CA ILE A 119 13.40 -10.11 8.58
C ILE A 119 12.22 -9.63 9.44
N ALA A 120 11.52 -10.54 10.11
CA ALA A 120 10.43 -10.20 11.01
C ALA A 120 10.96 -9.49 12.27
N GLU A 121 12.00 -10.03 12.89
CA GLU A 121 12.65 -9.46 14.08
C GLU A 121 13.23 -8.06 13.82
N PHE A 122 13.81 -7.84 12.63
CA PHE A 122 14.23 -6.53 12.18
C PHE A 122 13.04 -5.58 12.07
N SER A 123 11.96 -6.02 11.42
CA SER A 123 10.77 -5.21 11.16
C SER A 123 10.03 -4.80 12.43
N GLU A 124 10.04 -5.64 13.48
CA GLU A 124 9.44 -5.34 14.79
C GLU A 124 10.11 -4.18 15.53
N LYS A 125 11.37 -3.89 15.21
CA LYS A 125 12.15 -2.81 15.83
C LYS A 125 11.93 -1.45 15.18
N LEU A 126 11.35 -1.42 13.98
CA LEU A 126 11.23 -0.18 13.21
C LEU A 126 10.06 0.68 13.67
N ASN A 127 10.31 1.97 13.87
CA ASN A 127 9.27 2.97 13.99
C ASN A 127 8.67 3.24 12.59
N ILE A 128 7.46 2.72 12.34
CA ILE A 128 6.81 2.79 11.02
C ILE A 128 6.53 4.24 10.59
N LYS A 129 6.18 5.12 11.52
CA LYS A 129 5.94 6.54 11.22
C LYS A 129 7.23 7.22 10.75
N GLU A 130 8.33 7.00 11.45
CA GLU A 130 9.63 7.58 11.08
C GLU A 130 10.19 6.96 9.82
N LEU A 131 9.98 5.65 9.61
CA LEU A 131 10.29 4.99 8.35
C LEU A 131 9.56 5.63 7.17
N TYR A 132 8.28 5.97 7.33
CA TYR A 132 7.52 6.63 6.27
C TYR A 132 8.01 8.06 5.99
N LEU A 133 8.38 8.81 7.03
CA LEU A 133 8.97 10.14 6.85
C LEU A 133 10.31 10.08 6.11
N TYR A 134 11.15 9.09 6.44
CA TYR A 134 12.38 8.80 5.71
C TYR A 134 12.12 8.51 4.22
N VAL A 135 11.20 7.58 3.96
CA VAL A 135 10.78 7.19 2.60
C VAL A 135 10.34 8.40 1.78
N LYS A 136 9.54 9.29 2.37
CA LYS A 136 9.10 10.52 1.73
C LYS A 136 10.28 11.45 1.40
N ALA A 137 11.17 11.66 2.35
CA ALA A 137 12.34 12.52 2.17
C ALA A 137 13.30 11.99 1.08
N VAL A 138 13.55 10.68 1.06
CA VAL A 138 14.37 10.04 0.02
C VAL A 138 13.71 10.17 -1.35
N LYS A 139 12.40 9.89 -1.45
CA LYS A 139 11.65 10.01 -2.71
C LYS A 139 11.74 11.43 -3.27
N GLU A 140 11.49 12.44 -2.45
CA GLU A 140 11.53 13.85 -2.84
C GLU A 140 12.93 14.25 -3.32
N SER A 141 13.98 13.88 -2.58
CA SER A 141 15.36 14.18 -2.94
C SER A 141 15.80 13.45 -4.21
N THR A 142 15.47 12.16 -4.34
CA THR A 142 15.78 11.39 -5.55
C THR A 142 15.07 11.96 -6.77
N ASP A 143 13.81 12.36 -6.66
CA ASP A 143 13.07 12.95 -7.78
C ASP A 143 13.69 14.27 -8.24
N GLN A 144 14.22 15.07 -7.32
CA GLN A 144 14.99 16.27 -7.68
C GLN A 144 16.28 15.90 -8.41
N ILE A 145 17.07 14.96 -7.89
CA ILE A 145 18.30 14.49 -8.56
C ILE A 145 17.99 13.98 -9.97
N LEU A 146 16.93 13.18 -10.15
CA LEU A 146 16.52 12.68 -11.46
C LEU A 146 16.03 13.80 -12.39
N GLY A 147 15.34 14.81 -11.86
CA GLY A 147 14.86 15.96 -12.60
C GLY A 147 15.98 16.86 -13.12
N ASP A 148 17.09 16.95 -12.38
CA ASP A 148 18.26 17.78 -12.71
C ASP A 148 19.22 17.12 -13.71
N LEU A 149 19.05 15.81 -14.00
CA LEU A 149 19.88 15.10 -14.97
C LEU A 149 19.76 15.70 -16.37
N THR A 150 20.87 15.64 -17.09
CA THR A 150 20.92 15.89 -18.55
C THR A 150 21.04 14.57 -19.33
N TYR A 151 20.76 14.60 -20.63
CA TYR A 151 20.92 13.40 -21.47
C TYR A 151 22.35 12.86 -21.47
N LYS A 152 23.36 13.74 -21.31
CA LYS A 152 24.76 13.35 -21.26
C LYS A 152 25.08 12.52 -20.02
N ASP A 153 24.48 12.85 -18.89
CA ASP A 153 24.70 12.18 -17.60
C ASP A 153 24.25 10.71 -17.66
N LEU A 154 23.30 10.36 -18.51
CA LEU A 154 22.80 8.98 -18.64
C LEU A 154 23.90 7.95 -18.93
N LYS A 155 24.99 8.37 -19.58
CA LYS A 155 26.13 7.51 -19.95
C LYS A 155 27.24 7.50 -18.91
N GLN A 156 27.11 8.28 -17.84
CA GLN A 156 28.10 8.33 -16.77
C GLN A 156 28.22 6.94 -16.12
N LYS A 157 29.44 6.49 -16.01
CA LYS A 157 29.84 5.25 -15.34
C LYS A 157 30.56 5.59 -14.04
N PHE A 158 30.60 4.63 -13.16
CA PHE A 158 31.17 4.76 -11.83
C PHE A 158 32.56 4.10 -11.77
N GLY A 159 33.54 4.83 -11.32
CA GLY A 159 34.94 4.40 -11.18
C GLY A 159 35.20 3.59 -9.91
N GLY A 160 36.45 3.16 -9.75
CA GLY A 160 36.90 2.44 -8.55
C GLY A 160 36.79 3.25 -7.26
N ASP A 161 36.92 4.57 -7.35
CA ASP A 161 36.74 5.52 -6.24
C ASP A 161 35.32 5.48 -5.64
N VAL A 162 34.29 5.41 -6.49
CA VAL A 162 32.89 5.25 -6.04
C VAL A 162 32.68 3.88 -5.40
N LYS A 163 33.24 2.81 -5.98
CA LYS A 163 33.20 1.47 -5.41
C LYS A 163 33.84 1.44 -4.01
N GLU A 164 35.04 2.03 -3.87
CA GLU A 164 35.73 2.12 -2.57
C GLU A 164 34.93 2.97 -1.56
N LYS A 165 34.29 4.06 -2.00
CA LYS A 165 33.40 4.88 -1.15
C LYS A 165 32.26 4.03 -0.60
N LEU A 166 31.55 3.26 -1.45
CA LEU A 166 30.46 2.37 -1.05
C LEU A 166 30.91 1.28 -0.07
N ILE A 167 32.09 0.70 -0.26
CA ILE A 167 32.65 -0.29 0.68
C ILE A 167 32.94 0.36 2.04
N ARG A 168 33.53 1.54 2.05
CA ARG A 168 33.87 2.28 3.29
C ARG A 168 32.64 2.77 4.04
N SER A 169 31.54 3.07 3.37
CA SER A 169 30.30 3.51 4.00
C SER A 169 29.63 2.45 4.86
N LYS A 170 29.94 1.16 4.60
CA LYS A 170 29.32 -0.01 5.23
C LYS A 170 27.78 -0.06 5.10
N CYS A 171 27.23 0.71 4.16
CA CYS A 171 25.78 0.72 3.87
C CYS A 171 25.33 -0.48 3.02
N VAL A 172 26.28 -1.30 2.57
CA VAL A 172 26.05 -2.63 2.02
C VAL A 172 26.81 -3.63 2.88
N SER A 173 26.12 -4.67 3.33
CA SER A 173 26.75 -5.72 4.16
C SER A 173 27.83 -6.49 3.40
N GLU A 174 28.89 -6.90 4.10
CA GLU A 174 29.93 -7.76 3.54
C GLU A 174 29.48 -9.23 3.34
N ASN A 175 28.24 -9.56 3.78
CA ASN A 175 27.64 -10.87 3.55
C ASN A 175 27.49 -11.13 2.02
N GLU A 176 27.75 -12.37 1.60
CA GLU A 176 27.65 -12.78 0.18
C GLU A 176 26.29 -12.47 -0.45
N ASN A 177 25.20 -12.53 0.33
CA ASN A 177 23.86 -12.22 -0.12
C ASN A 177 23.63 -10.72 -0.39
N ALA A 178 24.53 -9.85 0.03
CA ALA A 178 24.43 -8.40 -0.10
C ALA A 178 25.57 -7.78 -0.92
N PHE A 179 26.80 -8.23 -0.74
CA PHE A 179 28.01 -7.57 -1.25
C PHE A 179 28.05 -7.43 -2.77
N TRP A 180 27.42 -8.37 -3.50
CA TRP A 180 27.28 -8.33 -4.95
C TRP A 180 26.56 -7.06 -5.48
N LEU A 181 25.77 -6.38 -4.63
CA LEU A 181 25.06 -5.15 -5.01
C LEU A 181 26.02 -4.04 -5.45
N ILE A 182 27.19 -3.94 -4.80
CA ILE A 182 28.19 -2.92 -5.12
C ILE A 182 28.67 -3.09 -6.57
N ASP A 183 29.02 -4.30 -6.97
CA ASP A 183 29.45 -4.61 -8.32
C ASP A 183 28.32 -4.45 -9.33
N TYR A 184 27.10 -4.82 -8.94
CA TYR A 184 25.92 -4.67 -9.76
C TYR A 184 25.63 -3.19 -10.07
N TRP A 185 25.69 -2.30 -9.09
CA TRP A 185 25.46 -0.88 -9.29
C TRP A 185 26.60 -0.21 -10.04
N CYS A 186 27.86 -0.45 -9.64
CA CYS A 186 29.03 0.13 -10.31
C CYS A 186 29.21 -0.37 -11.76
N GLY A 187 28.67 -1.53 -12.09
CA GLY A 187 28.63 -2.05 -13.46
C GLY A 187 27.65 -1.36 -14.39
N LYS A 188 26.77 -0.49 -13.86
CA LYS A 188 25.77 0.26 -14.64
C LYS A 188 26.23 1.69 -14.92
N ASP A 189 25.58 2.28 -15.91
CA ASP A 189 25.51 3.72 -16.08
C ASP A 189 24.24 4.29 -15.40
N ILE A 190 24.10 5.60 -15.33
CA ILE A 190 22.91 6.25 -14.72
C ILE A 190 21.62 5.78 -15.39
N LYS A 191 21.60 5.58 -16.71
CA LYS A 191 20.43 5.01 -17.40
C LYS A 191 20.04 3.64 -16.85
N GLY A 192 21.01 2.78 -16.61
CA GLY A 192 20.79 1.46 -16.02
C GLY A 192 20.29 1.54 -14.58
N LEU A 193 20.74 2.55 -13.81
CA LEU A 193 20.27 2.81 -12.45
C LEU A 193 18.84 3.38 -12.42
N ILE A 194 18.42 4.16 -13.43
CA ILE A 194 17.01 4.60 -13.57
C ILE A 194 16.09 3.39 -13.66
N GLN A 195 16.50 2.32 -14.35
CA GLN A 195 15.73 1.08 -14.41
C GLN A 195 15.77 0.31 -13.08
N MET A 196 16.92 0.24 -12.44
CA MET A 196 17.16 -0.46 -11.18
C MET A 196 18.23 0.31 -10.38
N PRO A 197 17.89 1.04 -9.30
CA PRO A 197 16.74 0.81 -8.40
C PRO A 197 15.53 1.70 -8.57
N PHE A 198 15.50 2.74 -9.42
CA PHE A 198 14.54 3.85 -9.32
C PHE A 198 13.16 3.60 -9.95
N SER A 199 12.95 2.45 -10.62
CA SER A 199 11.63 2.11 -11.19
C SER A 199 11.27 0.63 -11.05
N ARG A 200 11.88 -0.29 -11.79
CA ARG A 200 11.52 -1.71 -11.78
C ARG A 200 11.63 -2.36 -10.38
N HIS A 201 12.58 -1.96 -9.58
CA HIS A 201 12.77 -2.45 -8.21
C HIS A 201 11.54 -2.14 -7.34
N TRP A 202 11.02 -0.92 -7.45
CA TRP A 202 9.78 -0.53 -6.78
C TRP A 202 8.61 -1.40 -7.20
N ILE A 203 8.42 -1.60 -8.51
CA ILE A 203 7.30 -2.43 -9.04
C ILE A 203 7.29 -3.79 -8.38
N MET A 204 8.44 -4.48 -8.34
CA MET A 204 8.54 -5.84 -7.80
C MET A 204 8.17 -5.90 -6.31
N HIS A 205 8.67 -4.96 -5.53
CA HIS A 205 8.39 -4.91 -4.10
C HIS A 205 6.97 -4.47 -3.77
N ILE A 206 6.41 -3.49 -4.49
CA ILE A 206 5.03 -3.04 -4.28
C ILE A 206 4.05 -4.17 -4.59
N GLU A 207 4.28 -4.94 -5.65
CA GLU A 207 3.46 -6.12 -5.96
C GLU A 207 3.53 -7.19 -4.87
N ALA A 208 4.72 -7.44 -4.34
CA ALA A 208 4.89 -8.35 -3.22
C ALA A 208 4.16 -7.86 -1.97
N MET A 209 4.29 -6.56 -1.65
CA MET A 209 3.58 -5.92 -0.53
C MET A 209 2.06 -5.99 -0.69
N ARG A 210 1.52 -5.79 -1.90
CA ARG A 210 0.08 -5.96 -2.18
C ARG A 210 -0.39 -7.38 -1.87
N ARG A 211 0.38 -8.41 -2.23
CA ARG A 211 0.05 -9.81 -1.92
C ARG A 211 0.13 -10.11 -0.43
N ILE A 212 1.16 -9.62 0.26
CA ILE A 212 1.29 -9.72 1.72
C ILE A 212 0.07 -9.11 2.40
N LYS A 213 -0.26 -7.88 2.05
CA LYS A 213 -1.41 -7.12 2.52
C LYS A 213 -2.73 -7.88 2.34
N ASN A 214 -2.99 -8.36 1.12
CA ASN A 214 -4.22 -9.11 0.82
C ASN A 214 -4.33 -10.40 1.64
N LYS A 215 -3.22 -11.09 1.85
CA LYS A 215 -3.17 -12.28 2.71
C LYS A 215 -3.45 -11.95 4.18
N LEU A 216 -2.87 -10.88 4.71
CA LEU A 216 -3.12 -10.41 6.07
C LEU A 216 -4.59 -10.04 6.28
N CYS A 217 -5.21 -9.35 5.33
CA CYS A 217 -6.64 -9.02 5.37
C CYS A 217 -7.53 -10.26 5.35
N LYS A 218 -7.20 -11.25 4.50
CA LYS A 218 -7.93 -12.54 4.47
C LYS A 218 -7.80 -13.28 5.80
N ILE A 219 -6.64 -13.27 6.43
CA ILE A 219 -6.43 -13.88 7.75
C ILE A 219 -7.25 -13.12 8.81
N ALA A 220 -7.20 -11.79 8.82
CA ALA A 220 -7.92 -10.96 9.79
C ALA A 220 -9.44 -11.15 9.72
N ARG A 221 -10.00 -11.36 8.53
CA ARG A 221 -11.45 -11.60 8.33
C ARG A 221 -11.92 -13.01 8.68
N LYS A 222 -11.00 -13.95 8.86
CA LYS A 222 -11.40 -15.34 9.09
C LYS A 222 -12.20 -15.49 10.40
N GLY A 223 -13.45 -15.93 10.29
CA GLY A 223 -14.35 -16.09 11.44
C GLY A 223 -14.97 -14.79 11.97
N VAL A 224 -14.75 -13.67 11.29
CA VAL A 224 -15.39 -12.38 11.62
C VAL A 224 -16.73 -12.29 10.91
N ASP A 225 -17.74 -11.71 11.59
CA ASP A 225 -19.04 -11.44 11.00
C ASP A 225 -18.92 -10.63 9.70
N PRO A 226 -19.40 -11.13 8.56
CA PRO A 226 -19.31 -10.45 7.29
C PRO A 226 -20.26 -9.25 7.18
N VAL A 227 -21.18 -9.06 8.11
CA VAL A 227 -22.09 -7.90 8.11
C VAL A 227 -21.40 -6.70 8.76
N ALA A 228 -21.18 -5.67 7.96
CA ALA A 228 -20.59 -4.40 8.40
C ALA A 228 -21.52 -3.62 9.34
N TYR A 229 -20.97 -2.73 10.16
CA TYR A 229 -21.78 -1.87 11.05
C TYR A 229 -22.84 -1.05 10.29
N CYS A 230 -22.56 -0.62 9.07
CA CYS A 230 -23.51 0.14 8.23
C CYS A 230 -24.54 -0.71 7.48
N GLY A 231 -24.51 -2.03 7.62
CA GLY A 231 -25.46 -2.95 6.96
C GLY A 231 -24.93 -3.63 5.68
N PHE A 232 -23.81 -3.20 5.10
CA PHE A 232 -23.22 -3.88 3.95
C PHE A 232 -22.68 -5.27 4.31
N SER A 233 -22.68 -6.17 3.31
CA SER A 233 -21.95 -7.44 3.40
C SER A 233 -20.52 -7.30 2.90
N CYS A 234 -19.55 -7.76 3.69
CA CYS A 234 -18.15 -7.85 3.28
C CYS A 234 -17.91 -8.96 2.23
N ASN A 235 -18.82 -9.93 2.07
CA ASN A 235 -18.63 -11.06 1.17
C ASN A 235 -18.53 -10.63 -0.30
N HIS A 236 -19.31 -9.61 -0.69
CA HIS A 236 -19.39 -9.11 -2.06
C HIS A 236 -18.86 -7.67 -2.21
N CYS A 237 -18.22 -7.13 -1.16
CA CYS A 237 -17.66 -5.79 -1.20
C CYS A 237 -16.46 -5.73 -2.15
N PHE A 238 -16.39 -4.71 -3.01
CA PHE A 238 -15.26 -4.50 -3.92
C PHE A 238 -13.91 -4.33 -3.21
N LEU A 239 -13.93 -3.88 -1.94
CA LEU A 239 -12.72 -3.78 -1.11
C LEU A 239 -12.31 -5.12 -0.47
N SER A 240 -13.06 -6.21 -0.68
CA SER A 240 -12.88 -7.48 0.03
C SER A 240 -11.49 -8.10 -0.10
N GLU A 241 -10.75 -7.80 -1.17
CA GLU A 241 -9.39 -8.33 -1.35
C GLU A 241 -8.35 -7.69 -0.44
N TRP A 242 -8.53 -6.42 -0.11
CA TRP A 242 -7.54 -5.62 0.64
C TRP A 242 -8.07 -4.95 1.90
N CYS A 243 -9.28 -5.27 2.33
CA CYS A 243 -9.88 -4.82 3.57
C CYS A 243 -10.12 -5.97 4.53
N GLY A 244 -9.70 -5.82 5.78
CA GLY A 244 -9.91 -6.82 6.82
C GLY A 244 -11.26 -6.72 7.54
N SER A 245 -12.23 -5.95 7.06
CA SER A 245 -13.52 -5.64 7.68
C SER A 245 -13.46 -4.51 8.72
N CYS A 246 -14.56 -3.75 8.85
CA CYS A 246 -14.72 -2.72 9.88
C CYS A 246 -14.82 -3.31 11.31
N ARG A 247 -14.90 -4.62 11.44
CA ARG A 247 -14.87 -5.34 12.72
C ARG A 247 -13.46 -5.73 13.16
N THR A 248 -12.43 -5.38 12.40
CA THR A 248 -11.02 -5.64 12.70
C THR A 248 -10.18 -4.36 12.60
N LYS A 249 -8.95 -4.42 13.05
CA LYS A 249 -7.96 -3.34 12.89
C LYS A 249 -7.49 -3.16 11.43
N TYR A 250 -7.78 -4.11 10.54
CA TYR A 250 -7.39 -4.10 9.13
C TYR A 250 -8.45 -3.46 8.23
N ASN A 251 -9.23 -2.56 8.79
CA ASN A 251 -10.25 -1.82 8.05
C ASN A 251 -9.62 -0.72 7.20
N VAL A 252 -9.87 -0.76 5.89
CA VAL A 252 -9.46 0.26 4.92
C VAL A 252 -10.63 0.81 4.13
N CYS A 253 -11.85 0.69 4.65
CA CYS A 253 -13.03 1.34 4.09
C CYS A 253 -12.77 2.84 3.94
N SER A 254 -13.22 3.44 2.83
CA SER A 254 -13.00 4.86 2.52
C SER A 254 -13.46 5.79 3.64
N PHE A 255 -14.57 5.49 4.30
CA PHE A 255 -15.04 6.27 5.44
C PHE A 255 -14.16 6.18 6.69
N ALA A 256 -13.43 5.07 6.86
CA ALA A 256 -12.42 4.95 7.91
C ALA A 256 -11.13 5.69 7.52
N THR A 257 -10.69 5.56 6.27
CA THR A 257 -9.45 6.18 5.81
C THR A 257 -9.53 7.70 5.67
N CYS A 258 -10.74 8.25 5.45
CA CYS A 258 -10.98 9.70 5.41
C CYS A 258 -11.17 10.32 6.80
N ALA A 259 -11.42 9.52 7.85
CA ALA A 259 -11.55 10.02 9.21
C ALA A 259 -10.17 10.27 9.84
N GLU A 260 -10.03 11.35 10.62
CA GLU A 260 -8.76 11.73 11.27
C GLU A 260 -8.25 10.64 12.22
N ASP A 261 -9.16 10.03 13.00
CA ASP A 261 -8.88 8.91 13.90
C ASP A 261 -8.91 7.53 13.21
N ARG A 262 -9.09 7.50 11.89
CA ARG A 262 -9.21 6.28 11.04
C ARG A 262 -10.31 5.31 11.48
N ILE A 263 -11.29 5.79 12.19
CA ILE A 263 -12.47 5.03 12.58
C ILE A 263 -13.67 5.51 11.78
N CYS A 264 -14.36 4.59 11.10
CA CYS A 264 -15.60 4.93 10.40
C CYS A 264 -16.62 5.51 11.39
N PRO A 265 -17.25 6.66 11.09
CA PRO A 265 -18.24 7.29 11.99
C PRO A 265 -19.38 6.35 12.38
N ASN A 266 -19.83 5.44 11.50
CA ASN A 266 -20.85 4.45 11.84
C ASN A 266 -20.35 3.45 12.90
N VAL A 267 -19.09 2.99 12.76
CA VAL A 267 -18.44 2.12 13.75
C VAL A 267 -18.35 2.81 15.11
N LYS A 268 -17.91 4.07 15.11
CA LYS A 268 -17.79 4.88 16.33
C LYS A 268 -19.15 5.06 17.03
N CYS A 269 -20.17 5.48 16.27
CA CYS A 269 -21.52 5.65 16.77
C CYS A 269 -22.12 4.34 17.34
N CYS A 270 -21.94 3.22 16.65
CA CYS A 270 -22.44 1.93 17.13
C CYS A 270 -21.72 1.49 18.42
N LYS A 271 -20.40 1.64 18.50
CA LYS A 271 -19.64 1.30 19.70
C LYS A 271 -20.01 2.18 20.91
N GLU A 272 -20.23 3.49 20.70
CA GLU A 272 -20.67 4.41 21.74
C GLU A 272 -22.08 4.09 22.28
N LYS A 273 -22.93 3.48 21.43
CA LYS A 273 -24.30 3.08 21.78
C LYS A 273 -24.41 1.59 22.20
N ASP A 274 -23.30 0.86 22.23
CA ASP A 274 -23.25 -0.60 22.47
C ASP A 274 -24.16 -1.39 21.50
N LEU A 275 -24.10 -1.04 20.21
CA LEU A 275 -24.87 -1.69 19.15
C LEU A 275 -23.94 -2.55 18.28
N ASP A 276 -24.43 -3.73 17.87
CA ASP A 276 -23.72 -4.58 16.93
C ASP A 276 -23.72 -4.04 15.49
N GLY A 277 -24.61 -3.08 15.20
CA GLY A 277 -24.63 -2.37 13.94
C GLY A 277 -25.78 -1.36 13.86
N CYS A 278 -25.77 -0.53 12.80
CA CYS A 278 -26.82 0.46 12.58
C CYS A 278 -28.22 -0.15 12.47
N TYR A 279 -28.32 -1.43 12.11
CA TYR A 279 -29.57 -2.19 12.06
C TYR A 279 -30.25 -2.35 13.42
N GLU A 280 -29.55 -2.20 14.53
CA GLU A 280 -30.14 -2.20 15.89
C GLU A 280 -30.57 -0.81 16.37
N CYS A 281 -30.14 0.24 15.68
CA CYS A 281 -30.39 1.62 16.09
C CYS A 281 -31.82 2.07 15.81
N ASN A 282 -32.59 2.45 16.83
CA ASN A 282 -33.96 2.93 16.66
C ASN A 282 -34.11 4.16 15.74
N GLU A 283 -33.03 4.93 15.57
CA GLU A 283 -32.99 6.13 14.74
C GLU A 283 -32.62 5.84 13.28
N LEU A 284 -32.43 4.56 12.87
CA LEU A 284 -31.87 4.20 11.57
C LEU A 284 -32.59 4.84 10.38
N GLU A 285 -33.93 4.86 10.38
CA GLU A 285 -34.69 5.41 9.25
C GLU A 285 -34.42 6.89 9.01
N ASN A 286 -34.27 7.66 10.08
CA ASN A 286 -34.02 9.11 10.08
C ASN A 286 -32.54 9.45 10.19
N CYS A 287 -31.64 8.45 10.23
CA CYS A 287 -30.22 8.67 10.43
C CYS A 287 -29.59 9.39 9.21
N ASN A 288 -28.90 10.49 9.50
CA ASN A 288 -28.13 11.28 8.54
C ASN A 288 -26.67 11.44 8.99
N LYS A 289 -26.10 10.45 9.68
CA LYS A 289 -24.73 10.48 10.21
C LYS A 289 -23.83 9.51 9.43
N GLY A 290 -22.53 9.82 9.39
CA GLY A 290 -21.51 8.95 8.83
C GLY A 290 -21.80 8.58 7.39
N PHE A 291 -21.87 7.30 7.09
CA PHE A 291 -22.11 6.79 5.75
C PHE A 291 -23.47 7.19 5.16
N TYR A 292 -24.44 7.55 6.02
CA TYR A 292 -25.78 7.95 5.59
C TYR A 292 -25.96 9.47 5.35
N ILE A 293 -24.89 10.28 5.53
CA ILE A 293 -24.94 11.74 5.26
C ILE A 293 -25.21 12.04 3.79
N PRO A 294 -24.47 11.48 2.81
CA PRO A 294 -24.75 11.74 1.41
C PRO A 294 -25.97 10.96 0.96
N SER A 295 -26.93 11.65 0.37
CA SER A 295 -28.02 10.99 -0.37
C SER A 295 -27.48 10.51 -1.72
N ASN A 296 -26.97 9.29 -1.76
CA ASN A 296 -26.50 8.62 -2.97
C ASN A 296 -26.85 7.14 -2.92
N ASP A 297 -26.67 6.44 -4.03
CA ASP A 297 -27.02 5.04 -4.19
C ASP A 297 -26.36 4.15 -3.10
N GLY A 298 -25.10 4.41 -2.76
CA GLY A 298 -24.41 3.64 -1.72
C GLY A 298 -25.01 3.83 -0.33
N ALA A 299 -25.36 5.05 0.04
CA ALA A 299 -25.98 5.37 1.34
C ALA A 299 -27.39 4.76 1.45
N ASN A 300 -28.21 4.89 0.40
CA ASN A 300 -29.55 4.32 0.34
C ASN A 300 -29.51 2.80 0.35
N ALA A 301 -28.62 2.17 -0.44
CA ALA A 301 -28.42 0.72 -0.45
C ALA A 301 -28.01 0.19 0.93
N ALA A 302 -27.08 0.86 1.63
CA ALA A 302 -26.67 0.49 2.98
C ALA A 302 -27.85 0.59 3.97
N LYS A 303 -28.64 1.65 3.88
CA LYS A 303 -29.82 1.85 4.73
C LYS A 303 -30.88 0.78 4.47
N ALA A 304 -31.17 0.46 3.21
CA ALA A 304 -32.09 -0.62 2.83
C ALA A 304 -31.67 -1.97 3.42
N GLN A 305 -30.39 -2.31 3.27
CA GLN A 305 -29.81 -3.55 3.82
C GLN A 305 -29.87 -3.58 5.35
N ALA A 306 -29.54 -2.46 6.01
CA ALA A 306 -29.64 -2.37 7.47
C ALA A 306 -31.08 -2.54 7.98
N LEU A 307 -32.08 -1.97 7.29
CA LEU A 307 -33.50 -2.12 7.60
C LEU A 307 -33.94 -3.58 7.38
N TYR A 308 -33.49 -4.22 6.30
CA TYR A 308 -33.75 -5.64 6.07
C TYR A 308 -33.19 -6.52 7.20
N ILE A 309 -31.92 -6.26 7.60
CA ILE A 309 -31.27 -6.98 8.71
C ILE A 309 -32.06 -6.82 10.01
N ARG A 310 -32.54 -5.61 10.31
CA ARG A 310 -33.39 -5.34 11.47
C ARG A 310 -34.64 -6.22 11.48
N LYS A 311 -35.29 -6.37 10.32
CA LYS A 311 -36.56 -7.08 10.20
C LYS A 311 -36.40 -8.61 10.18
N TYR A 312 -35.38 -9.11 9.47
CA TYR A 312 -35.24 -10.54 9.15
C TYR A 312 -33.96 -11.19 9.72
N GLY A 313 -33.06 -10.39 10.28
CA GLY A 313 -31.80 -10.83 10.84
C GLY A 313 -30.69 -11.04 9.81
N LYS A 314 -29.45 -11.06 10.29
CA LYS A 314 -28.22 -11.17 9.46
C LYS A 314 -28.19 -12.45 8.61
N LYS A 315 -28.61 -13.59 9.17
CA LYS A 315 -28.54 -14.88 8.49
C LYS A 315 -29.41 -14.92 7.23
N GLU A 316 -30.61 -14.36 7.31
CA GLU A 316 -31.49 -14.27 6.15
C GLU A 316 -31.01 -13.23 5.14
N PHE A 317 -30.55 -12.09 5.63
CA PHE A 317 -29.93 -11.07 4.79
C PHE A 317 -28.78 -11.63 3.93
N LEU A 318 -27.87 -12.40 4.50
CA LEU A 318 -26.75 -12.96 3.75
C LEU A 318 -27.22 -13.86 2.61
N LYS A 319 -28.24 -14.68 2.82
CA LYS A 319 -28.80 -15.53 1.76
C LYS A 319 -29.43 -14.73 0.62
N VAL A 320 -30.21 -13.69 0.97
CA VAL A 320 -30.83 -12.80 -0.03
C VAL A 320 -29.75 -12.05 -0.80
N HIS A 321 -28.74 -11.55 -0.09
CA HIS A 321 -27.63 -10.83 -0.69
C HIS A 321 -26.79 -11.70 -1.64
N ASP A 322 -26.59 -12.96 -1.29
CA ASP A 322 -25.92 -13.93 -2.19
C ASP A 322 -26.75 -14.14 -3.47
N ARG A 323 -28.08 -14.33 -3.36
CA ARG A 323 -28.97 -14.45 -4.53
C ARG A 323 -28.97 -13.20 -5.43
N LEU A 324 -28.87 -12.00 -4.85
CA LEU A 324 -28.74 -10.77 -5.63
C LEU A 324 -27.42 -10.74 -6.40
N HIS A 325 -26.33 -11.18 -5.78
CA HIS A 325 -25.01 -11.21 -6.41
C HIS A 325 -24.82 -12.35 -7.43
N GLU A 326 -25.73 -13.31 -7.51
CA GLU A 326 -25.81 -14.22 -8.65
C GLU A 326 -26.29 -13.50 -9.93
N LYS A 327 -27.06 -12.41 -9.77
CA LYS A 327 -27.66 -11.65 -10.88
C LYS A 327 -26.88 -10.38 -11.21
N TYR A 328 -26.30 -9.72 -10.21
CA TYR A 328 -25.72 -8.40 -10.31
C TYR A 328 -24.32 -8.36 -9.66
N ASP A 329 -23.39 -7.63 -10.25
CA ASP A 329 -22.14 -7.28 -9.57
C ASP A 329 -22.39 -6.26 -8.43
N PHE A 330 -21.33 -5.90 -7.70
CA PHE A 330 -21.43 -4.97 -6.57
C PHE A 330 -21.98 -3.60 -6.97
N GLN A 331 -21.51 -3.03 -8.09
CA GLN A 331 -21.93 -1.71 -8.54
C GLN A 331 -23.41 -1.73 -8.92
N LYS A 332 -23.84 -2.70 -9.71
CA LYS A 332 -25.22 -2.85 -10.12
C LYS A 332 -26.16 -3.12 -8.95
N THR A 333 -25.71 -3.90 -7.96
CA THR A 333 -26.47 -4.11 -6.72
C THR A 333 -26.68 -2.80 -5.96
N GLN A 334 -25.65 -1.94 -5.88
CA GLN A 334 -25.80 -0.62 -5.27
C GLN A 334 -26.77 0.28 -6.04
N GLU A 335 -26.70 0.32 -7.36
CA GLU A 335 -27.62 1.08 -8.19
C GLU A 335 -29.08 0.62 -7.98
N VAL A 336 -29.31 -0.69 -7.99
CA VAL A 336 -30.66 -1.28 -7.86
C VAL A 336 -31.25 -1.03 -6.46
N LEU A 337 -30.46 -1.21 -5.40
CA LEU A 337 -30.93 -1.00 -4.02
C LEU A 337 -30.86 0.45 -3.56
N GLY A 338 -30.17 1.30 -4.29
CA GLY A 338 -29.78 2.63 -3.84
C GLY A 338 -30.57 3.80 -4.41
N GLN A 339 -31.50 3.58 -5.35
CA GLN A 339 -32.34 4.63 -5.89
C GLN A 339 -33.14 5.31 -4.79
N ASP A 340 -33.81 4.52 -3.97
CA ASP A 340 -34.44 4.91 -2.72
C ASP A 340 -34.37 3.76 -1.73
N TYR A 341 -34.09 4.04 -0.44
CA TYR A 341 -33.88 2.96 0.54
C TYR A 341 -35.14 2.13 0.84
N LYS A 342 -36.36 2.69 0.67
CA LYS A 342 -37.62 1.94 0.85
C LYS A 342 -37.87 1.00 -0.30
N GLU A 343 -37.60 1.46 -1.53
CA GLU A 343 -37.64 0.62 -2.71
C GLU A 343 -36.57 -0.47 -2.66
N GLY A 344 -35.35 -0.14 -2.23
CA GLY A 344 -34.28 -1.12 -2.00
C GLY A 344 -34.67 -2.20 -0.99
N LEU A 345 -35.35 -1.82 0.11
CA LEU A 345 -35.88 -2.76 1.07
C LEU A 345 -36.93 -3.70 0.44
N ARG A 346 -37.86 -3.14 -0.36
CA ARG A 346 -38.89 -3.93 -1.08
C ARG A 346 -38.23 -4.97 -2.02
N ILE A 347 -37.22 -4.55 -2.78
CA ILE A 347 -36.48 -5.45 -3.67
C ILE A 347 -35.81 -6.59 -2.89
N LEU A 348 -35.21 -6.30 -1.73
CA LEU A 348 -34.64 -7.33 -0.85
C LEU A 348 -35.69 -8.30 -0.33
N GLU A 349 -36.91 -7.82 -0.05
CA GLU A 349 -38.04 -8.66 0.42
C GLU A 349 -38.61 -9.56 -0.67
N GLU A 350 -38.49 -9.16 -1.93
CA GLU A 350 -38.99 -9.91 -3.10
C GLU A 350 -37.91 -10.86 -3.69
N THR A 351 -36.66 -10.77 -3.23
CA THR A 351 -35.55 -11.64 -3.68
C THR A 351 -35.46 -12.89 -2.86
#